data_3e1181135049f89cdbcafa62cf6b1135
#
_entry.id   3e1181135049f89cdbcafa62cf6b1135
#
_cell.length_a   1.000
_cell.length_b   1.000
_cell.length_c   1.000
_cell.angle_alpha   90.00
_cell.angle_beta   90.00
_cell.angle_gamma   90.00
#
_symmetry.space_group_name_H-M   'P 1'
#
loop_
_entity.id
_entity.type
_entity.pdbx_description
1 polymer ?
#
loop_
_entity_poly.entity_id
_entity_poly.type
_entity_poly.pdbx_seq_one_letter_code
_entity_poly.pdbx_strand_id
1 'polypeptide(L)'
;SLGNESLGGAVPKKMYKYIKDADKTRFVHFECDRSPDEKELSDVQSKMYAKPWDCEEYAVTQRDGRPYILCEYTHAMGNSCGSTDEYTRLWDKYPCLQGGFVWDWVDQSILTKDENGKEYLAYGGDFGENPHDGHFCGNGLLFGDRSVTPKLCEIKKLYQNVDFNAIDASRGIIEIKNKFMFTNLNEYELHWSQCSDKGEFCSGTLACDIAPGEKAVIDLELSRIKTCLLYTSPSPRDVEES
;
A
#
# COMPACT_ATOMS: atom_id res chain seq x y z
N SER A 1 9.59 -9.28 14.73
CA SER A 1 8.51 -10.29 14.64
C SER A 1 8.93 -11.60 15.29
N LEU A 2 7.99 -12.25 15.95
CA LEU A 2 8.19 -13.60 16.55
C LEU A 2 7.82 -14.74 15.58
N GLY A 3 7.26 -14.41 14.44
CA GLY A 3 6.87 -15.39 13.43
C GLY A 3 5.46 -15.16 12.88
N ASN A 4 5.03 -16.11 12.07
CA ASN A 4 3.80 -16.08 11.31
C ASN A 4 3.14 -17.45 11.31
N GLU A 5 1.81 -17.51 11.29
CA GLU A 5 1.00 -18.73 11.23
C GLU A 5 1.37 -19.79 12.27
N SER A 6 1.85 -19.36 13.41
CA SER A 6 2.28 -20.25 14.50
C SER A 6 1.29 -20.19 15.66
N LEU A 7 1.09 -21.33 16.32
CA LEU A 7 0.35 -21.35 17.57
C LEU A 7 1.20 -20.68 18.66
N GLY A 8 0.55 -19.96 19.59
CA GLY A 8 1.18 -19.40 20.77
C GLY A 8 1.83 -20.46 21.66
N GLY A 9 2.02 -20.16 22.92
CA GLY A 9 2.56 -21.09 23.91
C GLY A 9 3.88 -20.63 24.52
N ALA A 10 4.60 -21.56 25.16
CA ALA A 10 5.72 -21.23 26.03
C ALA A 10 6.95 -20.64 25.29
N VAL A 11 7.20 -21.04 24.04
CA VAL A 11 8.37 -20.57 23.29
C VAL A 11 8.20 -19.10 22.86
N PRO A 12 7.11 -18.71 22.15
CA PRO A 12 6.89 -17.29 21.82
C PRO A 12 6.83 -16.40 23.07
N LYS A 13 6.24 -16.84 24.18
CA LYS A 13 6.22 -16.07 25.45
C LYS A 13 7.62 -15.77 25.96
N LYS A 14 8.52 -16.78 25.94
CA LYS A 14 9.92 -16.57 26.32
C LYS A 14 10.64 -15.63 25.35
N MET A 15 10.40 -15.76 24.03
CA MET A 15 10.97 -14.88 23.03
C MET A 15 10.49 -13.44 23.20
N TYR A 16 9.18 -13.22 23.39
CA TYR A 16 8.61 -11.91 23.67
C TYR A 16 9.28 -11.26 24.87
N LYS A 17 9.30 -11.98 26.00
CA LYS A 17 9.94 -11.49 27.24
C LYS A 17 11.41 -11.15 27.00
N TYR A 18 12.17 -12.02 26.36
CA TYR A 18 13.59 -11.79 26.09
C TYR A 18 13.82 -10.52 25.26
N ILE A 19 13.04 -10.32 24.21
CA ILE A 19 13.15 -9.14 23.35
C ILE A 19 12.77 -7.88 24.14
N LYS A 20 11.68 -7.91 24.90
CA LYS A 20 11.25 -6.74 25.70
C LYS A 20 12.21 -6.41 26.84
N ASP A 21 12.90 -7.39 27.40
CA ASP A 21 13.96 -7.16 28.39
C ASP A 21 15.21 -6.54 27.74
N ALA A 22 15.56 -6.96 26.51
CA ALA A 22 16.71 -6.44 25.77
C ALA A 22 16.46 -5.08 25.11
N ASP A 23 15.25 -4.84 24.59
CA ASP A 23 14.87 -3.59 23.92
C ASP A 23 13.44 -3.20 24.29
N LYS A 24 13.33 -2.12 25.06
CA LYS A 24 12.03 -1.56 25.50
C LYS A 24 11.46 -0.52 24.54
N THR A 25 12.20 -0.17 23.48
CA THR A 25 11.85 0.96 22.61
C THR A 25 11.03 0.52 21.38
N ARG A 26 11.16 -0.75 20.95
CA ARG A 26 10.47 -1.28 19.78
C ARG A 26 9.29 -2.14 20.16
N PHE A 27 8.26 -2.10 19.33
CA PHE A 27 7.14 -3.04 19.41
C PHE A 27 7.58 -4.44 18.99
N VAL A 28 7.03 -5.44 19.66
CA VAL A 28 7.13 -6.84 19.26
C VAL A 28 5.84 -7.22 18.54
N HIS A 29 5.96 -7.79 17.37
CA HIS A 29 4.86 -8.26 16.54
C HIS A 29 4.88 -9.78 16.45
N PHE A 30 3.72 -10.40 16.56
CA PHE A 30 3.51 -11.83 16.32
C PHE A 30 2.14 -12.03 15.69
N GLU A 31 2.10 -12.66 14.53
CA GLU A 31 0.85 -13.12 13.95
C GLU A 31 0.48 -14.48 14.60
N CYS A 32 -0.47 -14.43 15.51
CA CYS A 32 -0.98 -15.59 16.23
C CYS A 32 -2.49 -15.46 16.49
N ASP A 33 -3.22 -15.03 15.48
CA ASP A 33 -4.65 -14.71 15.52
C ASP A 33 -5.54 -15.72 16.27
N ARG A 34 -5.12 -16.97 16.31
CA ARG A 34 -5.85 -18.07 16.94
C ARG A 34 -5.37 -18.41 18.36
N SER A 35 -4.42 -17.66 18.89
CA SER A 35 -3.89 -17.92 20.21
C SER A 35 -4.67 -17.17 21.29
N PRO A 36 -5.12 -17.83 22.35
CA PRO A 36 -5.72 -17.16 23.51
C PRO A 36 -4.74 -16.22 24.23
N ASP A 37 -3.44 -16.42 24.01
CA ASP A 37 -2.34 -15.68 24.66
C ASP A 37 -1.87 -14.48 23.82
N GLU A 38 -2.58 -14.09 22.77
CA GLU A 38 -2.16 -13.08 21.78
C GLU A 38 -1.68 -11.77 22.44
N LYS A 39 -2.39 -11.29 23.47
CA LYS A 39 -2.01 -10.07 24.19
C LYS A 39 -0.70 -10.15 24.95
N GLU A 40 -0.24 -11.36 25.27
CA GLU A 40 1.03 -11.58 25.96
C GLU A 40 2.18 -11.82 24.98
N LEU A 41 1.91 -11.86 23.68
CA LEU A 41 2.84 -12.22 22.64
C LEU A 41 3.11 -11.12 21.63
N SER A 42 2.23 -10.10 21.57
CA SER A 42 2.33 -9.03 20.58
C SER A 42 1.86 -7.69 21.14
N ASP A 43 2.64 -6.66 20.92
CA ASP A 43 2.27 -5.26 21.23
C ASP A 43 1.24 -4.71 20.20
N VAL A 44 1.00 -5.42 19.12
CA VAL A 44 0.15 -5.03 18.00
C VAL A 44 -0.90 -6.10 17.75
N GLN A 45 -2.15 -5.70 17.53
CA GLN A 45 -3.16 -6.62 17.01
C GLN A 45 -2.86 -6.92 15.55
N SER A 46 -2.51 -8.14 15.24
CA SER A 46 -2.15 -8.58 13.89
C SER A 46 -3.18 -9.54 13.33
N LYS A 47 -3.61 -9.32 12.09
CA LYS A 47 -4.59 -10.16 11.39
C LYS A 47 -4.17 -10.40 9.94
N MET A 48 -4.54 -11.58 9.43
CA MET A 48 -4.49 -11.91 8.00
C MET A 48 -5.87 -11.76 7.38
N TYR A 49 -5.92 -11.06 6.25
CA TYR A 49 -7.10 -10.99 5.37
C TYR A 49 -8.41 -10.61 6.06
N ALA A 50 -8.36 -9.92 7.21
CA ALA A 50 -9.56 -9.35 7.81
C ALA A 50 -10.21 -8.37 6.83
N LYS A 51 -11.52 -8.39 6.76
CA LYS A 51 -12.28 -7.56 5.83
C LYS A 51 -12.34 -6.10 6.30
N PRO A 52 -12.63 -5.13 5.42
CA PRO A 52 -12.73 -3.72 5.81
C PRO A 52 -13.68 -3.51 7.00
N TRP A 53 -14.82 -4.18 7.03
CA TRP A 53 -15.78 -4.06 8.14
C TRP A 53 -15.26 -4.64 9.46
N ASP A 54 -14.44 -5.69 9.44
CA ASP A 54 -13.80 -6.24 10.65
C ASP A 54 -12.77 -5.24 11.20
N CYS A 55 -12.03 -4.57 10.31
CA CYS A 55 -11.08 -3.51 10.67
C CYS A 55 -11.81 -2.31 11.28
N GLU A 56 -12.94 -1.89 10.69
CA GLU A 56 -13.75 -0.80 11.21
C GLU A 56 -14.39 -1.17 12.56
N GLU A 57 -14.90 -2.39 12.72
CA GLU A 57 -15.40 -2.87 14.01
C GLU A 57 -14.34 -2.80 15.10
N TYR A 58 -13.10 -3.24 14.78
CA TYR A 58 -12.00 -3.12 15.74
C TYR A 58 -11.73 -1.66 16.10
N ALA A 59 -11.66 -0.78 15.11
CA ALA A 59 -11.36 0.63 15.32
C ALA A 59 -12.41 1.35 16.16
N VAL A 60 -13.69 1.03 15.95
CA VAL A 60 -14.80 1.64 16.69
C VAL A 60 -14.87 1.12 18.12
N THR A 61 -14.63 -0.18 18.32
CA THR A 61 -14.74 -0.80 19.64
C THR A 61 -13.48 -0.66 20.47
N GLN A 62 -12.31 -0.52 19.84
CA GLN A 62 -10.98 -0.44 20.45
C GLN A 62 -10.80 -1.42 21.63
N ARG A 63 -11.22 -2.66 21.41
CA ARG A 63 -11.44 -3.68 22.47
C ARG A 63 -10.22 -3.92 23.36
N ASP A 64 -9.01 -3.67 22.89
CA ASP A 64 -7.80 -3.91 23.67
C ASP A 64 -6.77 -2.78 23.67
N GLY A 65 -7.06 -1.68 22.95
CA GLY A 65 -6.22 -0.48 22.93
C GLY A 65 -4.90 -0.60 22.18
N ARG A 66 -4.61 -1.75 21.52
CA ARG A 66 -3.41 -1.93 20.71
C ARG A 66 -3.57 -1.35 19.31
N PRO A 67 -2.49 -0.89 18.67
CA PRO A 67 -2.52 -0.61 17.23
C PRO A 67 -2.86 -1.89 16.44
N TYR A 68 -3.59 -1.72 15.33
CA TYR A 68 -4.04 -2.81 14.49
C TYR A 68 -3.30 -2.79 13.16
N ILE A 69 -2.84 -3.95 12.70
CA ILE A 69 -2.14 -4.11 11.44
C ILE A 69 -2.64 -5.37 10.72
N LEU A 70 -2.74 -5.30 9.40
CA LEU A 70 -2.92 -6.48 8.57
C LEU A 70 -1.55 -6.98 8.11
N CYS A 71 -1.05 -8.03 8.75
CA CYS A 71 0.24 -8.63 8.35
C CYS A 71 0.19 -9.20 6.93
N GLU A 72 -1.01 -9.55 6.46
CA GLU A 72 -1.30 -9.86 5.07
C GLU A 72 -2.70 -9.38 4.70
N TYR A 73 -2.86 -8.77 3.51
CA TYR A 73 -4.15 -8.42 2.97
C TYR A 73 -4.12 -8.33 1.45
N THR A 74 -5.28 -8.22 0.80
CA THR A 74 -5.44 -8.07 -0.64
C THR A 74 -4.56 -9.03 -1.44
N HIS A 75 -4.69 -10.34 -1.16
CA HIS A 75 -3.94 -11.40 -1.84
C HIS A 75 -3.92 -11.20 -3.36
N ALA A 76 -2.72 -11.05 -3.93
CA ALA A 76 -2.55 -10.55 -5.30
C ALA A 76 -2.43 -11.64 -6.37
N MET A 77 -2.79 -12.88 -6.05
CA MET A 77 -2.74 -14.00 -7.00
C MET A 77 -3.75 -13.83 -8.13
N GLY A 78 -3.30 -13.99 -9.36
CA GLY A 78 -4.16 -13.94 -10.55
C GLY A 78 -4.87 -12.59 -10.71
N ASN A 79 -6.16 -12.63 -11.04
CA ASN A 79 -7.00 -11.45 -11.19
C ASN A 79 -7.71 -11.11 -9.87
N SER A 80 -6.94 -10.67 -8.89
CA SER A 80 -7.39 -10.31 -7.54
C SER A 80 -6.80 -8.96 -7.10
N CYS A 81 -6.73 -8.69 -5.79
CA CYS A 81 -6.22 -7.43 -5.24
C CYS A 81 -7.15 -6.21 -5.44
N GLY A 82 -8.46 -6.46 -5.62
CA GLY A 82 -9.46 -5.38 -5.72
C GLY A 82 -9.92 -4.85 -4.36
N SER A 83 -10.68 -3.74 -4.38
CA SER A 83 -11.25 -3.07 -3.20
C SER A 83 -10.22 -2.64 -2.14
N THR A 84 -8.98 -2.44 -2.53
CA THR A 84 -7.90 -2.00 -1.61
C THR A 84 -8.14 -0.57 -1.12
N ASP A 85 -8.88 0.24 -1.87
CA ASP A 85 -9.30 1.58 -1.49
C ASP A 85 -10.20 1.60 -0.25
N GLU A 86 -10.98 0.55 0.02
CA GLU A 86 -11.79 0.45 1.23
C GLU A 86 -10.92 0.40 2.48
N TYR A 87 -9.78 -0.30 2.41
CA TYR A 87 -8.81 -0.36 3.51
C TYR A 87 -8.08 0.96 3.70
N THR A 88 -7.56 1.54 2.62
CA THR A 88 -6.78 2.80 2.73
C THR A 88 -7.63 3.94 3.28
N ARG A 89 -8.92 4.02 2.93
CA ARG A 89 -9.87 4.97 3.53
C ARG A 89 -10.05 4.77 5.04
N LEU A 90 -10.07 3.53 5.52
CA LEU A 90 -10.16 3.24 6.95
C LEU A 90 -8.89 3.63 7.70
N TRP A 91 -7.71 3.43 7.10
CA TRP A 91 -6.44 3.84 7.69
C TRP A 91 -6.32 5.36 7.80
N ASP A 92 -6.81 6.09 6.79
CA ASP A 92 -6.89 7.56 6.86
C ASP A 92 -7.90 8.05 7.92
N LYS A 93 -8.92 7.25 8.23
CA LYS A 93 -10.01 7.60 9.15
C LYS A 93 -9.70 7.26 10.61
N TYR A 94 -9.07 6.14 10.87
CA TYR A 94 -8.88 5.60 12.22
C TYR A 94 -7.41 5.45 12.60
N PRO A 95 -6.87 6.31 13.49
CA PRO A 95 -5.44 6.28 13.84
C PRO A 95 -4.95 4.96 14.45
N CYS A 96 -5.81 4.13 15.02
CA CYS A 96 -5.43 2.82 15.55
C CYS A 96 -5.16 1.78 14.44
N LEU A 97 -5.68 2.01 13.22
CA LEU A 97 -5.41 1.16 12.06
C LEU A 97 -4.12 1.63 11.40
N GLN A 98 -3.04 0.89 11.58
CA GLN A 98 -1.68 1.29 11.18
C GLN A 98 -1.32 0.88 9.74
N GLY A 99 -2.19 0.16 9.06
CA GLY A 99 -1.98 -0.27 7.68
C GLY A 99 -1.91 -1.78 7.50
N GLY A 100 -1.35 -2.20 6.38
CA GLY A 100 -1.21 -3.61 6.04
C GLY A 100 -0.18 -3.87 4.96
N PHE A 101 0.17 -5.14 4.80
CA PHE A 101 1.13 -5.61 3.80
C PHE A 101 0.40 -6.45 2.75
N VAL A 102 0.47 -6.04 1.50
CA VAL A 102 -0.09 -6.83 0.39
C VAL A 102 0.67 -8.16 0.27
N TRP A 103 -0.04 -9.26 0.16
CA TRP A 103 0.54 -10.53 -0.17
C TRP A 103 0.37 -10.81 -1.67
N ASP A 104 1.42 -10.70 -2.49
CA ASP A 104 2.80 -10.49 -2.16
C ASP A 104 3.40 -9.40 -3.07
N TRP A 105 4.65 -9.02 -2.83
CA TRP A 105 5.32 -7.98 -3.62
C TRP A 105 5.68 -8.44 -5.03
N VAL A 106 6.23 -9.64 -5.15
CA VAL A 106 6.70 -10.20 -6.43
C VAL A 106 6.42 -11.69 -6.50
N ASP A 107 6.01 -12.17 -7.65
CA ASP A 107 5.86 -13.62 -7.89
C ASP A 107 7.14 -14.36 -7.50
N GLN A 108 6.98 -15.41 -6.70
CA GLN A 108 8.11 -16.22 -6.20
C GLN A 108 8.53 -17.28 -7.23
N SER A 109 8.38 -16.99 -8.52
CA SER A 109 8.79 -17.83 -9.62
C SER A 109 10.28 -17.69 -9.91
N ILE A 110 10.86 -18.71 -10.55
CA ILE A 110 12.29 -18.79 -10.86
C ILE A 110 12.50 -18.67 -12.36
N LEU A 111 13.27 -17.67 -12.80
CA LEU A 111 13.63 -17.56 -14.21
C LEU A 111 14.56 -18.70 -14.59
N THR A 112 14.17 -19.50 -15.59
CA THR A 112 14.94 -20.62 -16.10
C THR A 112 14.77 -20.76 -17.61
N LYS A 113 15.32 -21.84 -18.22
CA LYS A 113 15.21 -22.12 -19.65
C LYS A 113 14.68 -23.53 -19.85
N ASP A 114 13.83 -23.69 -20.87
CA ASP A 114 13.39 -24.98 -21.33
C ASP A 114 14.51 -25.71 -22.13
N GLU A 115 14.21 -26.92 -22.58
CA GLU A 115 15.13 -27.75 -23.38
C GLU A 115 15.56 -27.12 -24.71
N ASN A 116 14.79 -26.15 -25.20
CA ASN A 116 15.07 -25.39 -26.42
C ASN A 116 15.82 -24.07 -26.15
N GLY A 117 16.15 -23.80 -24.86
CA GLY A 117 16.83 -22.58 -24.43
C GLY A 117 15.91 -21.37 -24.30
N LYS A 118 14.58 -21.52 -24.40
CA LYS A 118 13.62 -20.44 -24.21
C LYS A 118 13.43 -20.16 -22.74
N GLU A 119 13.55 -18.90 -22.35
CA GLU A 119 13.33 -18.45 -20.98
C GLU A 119 11.85 -18.50 -20.60
N TYR A 120 11.59 -18.93 -19.37
CA TYR A 120 10.27 -18.91 -18.75
C TYR A 120 10.40 -18.80 -17.23
N LEU A 121 9.29 -18.42 -16.56
CA LEU A 121 9.19 -18.33 -15.12
C LEU A 121 8.63 -19.64 -14.57
N ALA A 122 9.47 -20.44 -13.96
CA ALA A 122 9.15 -21.75 -13.41
C ALA A 122 8.46 -21.62 -12.04
N TYR A 123 7.60 -22.58 -11.72
CA TYR A 123 6.90 -22.69 -10.45
C TYR A 123 6.88 -24.14 -9.96
N GLY A 124 6.13 -24.42 -8.89
CA GLY A 124 6.12 -25.72 -8.24
C GLY A 124 5.76 -26.88 -9.18
N GLY A 125 6.61 -27.88 -9.27
CA GLY A 125 6.51 -29.05 -10.13
C GLY A 125 7.35 -28.99 -11.41
N ASP A 126 7.80 -27.79 -11.80
CA ASP A 126 8.55 -27.61 -13.06
C ASP A 126 9.96 -28.23 -13.01
N PHE A 127 10.50 -28.49 -11.83
CA PHE A 127 11.78 -29.14 -11.64
C PHE A 127 11.66 -30.62 -11.25
N GLY A 128 10.44 -31.20 -11.35
CA GLY A 128 10.18 -32.58 -11.03
C GLY A 128 10.04 -32.90 -9.55
N GLU A 129 9.97 -31.87 -8.68
CA GLU A 129 9.75 -32.03 -7.25
C GLU A 129 8.32 -32.45 -6.93
N ASN A 130 8.16 -33.18 -5.83
CA ASN A 130 6.87 -33.63 -5.30
C ASN A 130 7.00 -33.86 -3.78
N PRO A 131 6.09 -33.32 -2.92
CA PRO A 131 4.89 -32.53 -3.28
C PRO A 131 5.21 -31.10 -3.71
N HIS A 132 4.25 -30.45 -4.38
CA HIS A 132 4.33 -29.04 -4.76
C HIS A 132 2.93 -28.42 -4.86
N ASP A 133 2.86 -27.06 -4.82
CA ASP A 133 1.61 -26.30 -4.88
C ASP A 133 1.38 -25.61 -6.26
N GLY A 134 2.11 -26.05 -7.29
CA GLY A 134 1.98 -25.51 -8.65
C GLY A 134 2.29 -24.03 -8.71
N HIS A 135 1.40 -23.28 -9.39
CA HIS A 135 1.52 -21.85 -9.60
C HIS A 135 1.12 -20.98 -8.38
N PHE A 136 0.95 -21.56 -7.20
CA PHE A 136 0.54 -20.82 -6.00
C PHE A 136 1.56 -19.74 -5.58
N CYS A 137 2.80 -19.83 -6.07
CA CYS A 137 3.82 -18.80 -5.92
C CYS A 137 3.60 -17.54 -6.80
N GLY A 138 2.62 -17.56 -7.72
CA GLY A 138 2.27 -16.45 -8.60
C GLY A 138 1.30 -15.46 -7.95
N ASN A 139 1.69 -14.85 -6.84
CA ASN A 139 0.86 -14.00 -5.98
C ASN A 139 1.40 -12.56 -5.84
N GLY A 140 2.30 -12.14 -6.72
CA GLY A 140 2.95 -10.84 -6.68
C GLY A 140 2.15 -9.68 -7.28
N LEU A 141 2.46 -8.48 -6.80
CA LEU A 141 2.14 -7.22 -7.49
C LEU A 141 3.03 -7.00 -8.71
N LEU A 142 4.18 -7.65 -8.75
CA LEU A 142 5.09 -7.73 -9.89
C LEU A 142 5.18 -9.18 -10.35
N PHE A 143 5.41 -9.39 -11.63
CA PHE A 143 5.82 -10.69 -12.13
C PHE A 143 7.22 -11.07 -11.63
N GLY A 144 7.59 -12.35 -11.74
CA GLY A 144 8.89 -12.84 -11.27
C GLY A 144 10.10 -12.20 -11.95
N ASP A 145 9.95 -11.67 -13.15
CA ASP A 145 10.94 -10.88 -13.89
C ASP A 145 10.96 -9.39 -13.50
N ARG A 146 10.16 -9.00 -12.51
CA ARG A 146 9.94 -7.62 -12.04
C ARG A 146 9.14 -6.72 -12.99
N SER A 147 8.58 -7.24 -14.06
CA SER A 147 7.67 -6.46 -14.89
C SER A 147 6.38 -6.11 -14.13
N VAL A 148 5.81 -4.95 -14.45
CA VAL A 148 4.69 -4.35 -13.73
C VAL A 148 3.38 -5.02 -14.11
N THR A 149 2.57 -5.36 -13.10
CA THR A 149 1.17 -5.80 -13.31
C THR A 149 0.20 -4.62 -13.18
N PRO A 150 -1.02 -4.72 -13.72
CA PRO A 150 -2.07 -3.71 -13.48
C PRO A 150 -2.37 -3.47 -12.00
N LYS A 151 -2.24 -4.49 -11.15
CA LYS A 151 -2.45 -4.42 -9.69
C LYS A 151 -1.50 -3.41 -9.04
N LEU A 152 -0.24 -3.40 -9.47
CA LEU A 152 0.74 -2.44 -8.93
C LEU A 152 0.35 -1.00 -9.24
N CYS A 153 -0.21 -0.73 -10.42
CA CYS A 153 -0.67 0.61 -10.78
C CYS A 153 -1.77 1.12 -9.83
N GLU A 154 -2.71 0.23 -9.46
CA GLU A 154 -3.74 0.55 -8.47
C GLU A 154 -3.14 0.81 -7.08
N ILE A 155 -2.28 -0.11 -6.60
CA ILE A 155 -1.62 0.05 -5.29
C ILE A 155 -0.78 1.32 -5.25
N LYS A 156 -0.02 1.65 -6.31
CA LYS A 156 0.72 2.90 -6.41
C LYS A 156 -0.19 4.12 -6.20
N LYS A 157 -1.38 4.11 -6.81
CA LYS A 157 -2.36 5.20 -6.64
C LYS A 157 -2.90 5.27 -5.21
N LEU A 158 -3.23 4.13 -4.63
CA LEU A 158 -3.84 4.06 -3.29
C LEU A 158 -2.85 4.35 -2.16
N TYR A 159 -1.56 4.07 -2.37
CA TYR A 159 -0.50 4.31 -1.38
C TYR A 159 0.14 5.70 -1.49
N GLN A 160 -0.35 6.53 -2.39
CA GLN A 160 0.17 7.88 -2.56
C GLN A 160 -0.08 8.72 -1.28
N ASN A 161 0.97 9.42 -0.85
CA ASN A 161 0.94 10.23 0.37
C ASN A 161 0.51 11.69 0.13
N VAL A 162 -0.03 11.98 -1.04
CA VAL A 162 -0.56 13.32 -1.39
C VAL A 162 -1.92 13.14 -2.01
N ASP A 163 -2.94 13.76 -1.42
CA ASP A 163 -4.28 13.79 -2.00
C ASP A 163 -4.53 15.12 -2.72
N PHE A 164 -5.20 15.03 -3.85
CA PHE A 164 -5.64 16.15 -4.65
C PHE A 164 -7.15 16.16 -4.73
N ASN A 165 -7.77 17.30 -4.38
CA ASN A 165 -9.20 17.51 -4.50
C ASN A 165 -9.49 18.76 -5.33
N ALA A 166 -10.23 18.62 -6.42
CA ALA A 166 -10.63 19.75 -7.25
C ALA A 166 -11.74 20.55 -6.55
N ILE A 167 -11.45 21.76 -6.09
CA ILE A 167 -12.45 22.70 -5.55
C ILE A 167 -13.21 23.36 -6.71
N ASP A 168 -12.47 23.90 -7.69
CA ASP A 168 -13.01 24.44 -8.93
C ASP A 168 -12.08 24.09 -10.09
N ALA A 169 -12.37 22.97 -10.74
CA ALA A 169 -11.56 22.47 -11.85
C ALA A 169 -11.51 23.46 -13.02
N SER A 170 -12.58 24.24 -13.24
CA SER A 170 -12.66 25.19 -14.35
C SER A 170 -11.72 26.38 -14.18
N ARG A 171 -11.37 26.69 -12.94
CA ARG A 171 -10.43 27.75 -12.56
C ARG A 171 -9.05 27.24 -12.18
N GLY A 172 -8.87 25.92 -12.08
CA GLY A 172 -7.63 25.32 -11.59
C GLY A 172 -7.43 25.44 -10.09
N ILE A 173 -8.51 25.59 -9.32
CA ILE A 173 -8.41 25.66 -7.86
C ILE A 173 -8.49 24.27 -7.29
N ILE A 174 -7.40 23.84 -6.65
CA ILE A 174 -7.25 22.50 -6.06
C ILE A 174 -6.90 22.60 -4.57
N GLU A 175 -7.37 21.66 -3.77
CA GLU A 175 -6.85 21.43 -2.44
C GLU A 175 -5.83 20.29 -2.51
N ILE A 176 -4.66 20.51 -1.94
CA ILE A 176 -3.61 19.49 -1.76
C ILE A 176 -3.53 19.17 -0.29
N LYS A 177 -3.60 17.88 0.07
CA LYS A 177 -3.41 17.37 1.42
C LYS A 177 -2.14 16.55 1.48
N ASN A 178 -1.24 16.94 2.37
CA ASN A 178 -0.03 16.19 2.68
C ASN A 178 -0.37 15.07 3.70
N LYS A 179 -0.27 13.81 3.31
CA LYS A 179 -0.49 12.63 4.15
C LYS A 179 0.81 12.03 4.70
N PHE A 180 1.95 12.58 4.34
CA PHE A 180 3.21 12.16 4.94
C PHE A 180 3.22 12.41 6.45
N MET A 181 3.90 11.55 7.19
CA MET A 181 4.08 11.68 8.64
C MET A 181 5.21 12.65 9.02
N PHE A 182 6.24 12.76 8.17
CA PHE A 182 7.49 13.47 8.50
C PHE A 182 8.02 14.36 7.37
N THR A 183 7.53 14.22 6.13
CA THR A 183 8.08 14.89 4.95
C THR A 183 7.21 16.08 4.57
N ASN A 184 7.80 17.26 4.45
CA ASN A 184 7.15 18.45 3.92
C ASN A 184 7.09 18.38 2.38
N LEU A 185 6.01 18.89 1.75
CA LEU A 185 5.88 18.87 0.30
C LEU A 185 6.82 19.85 -0.41
N ASN A 186 7.54 20.72 0.30
CA ASN A 186 8.62 21.54 -0.29
C ASN A 186 9.84 20.72 -0.75
N GLU A 187 9.90 19.44 -0.41
CA GLU A 187 10.89 18.50 -0.95
C GLU A 187 10.51 17.94 -2.33
N TYR A 188 9.32 18.27 -2.85
CA TYR A 188 8.78 17.82 -4.13
C TYR A 188 8.41 18.99 -5.02
N GLU A 189 8.32 18.74 -6.30
CA GLU A 189 7.75 19.66 -7.28
C GLU A 189 6.36 19.19 -7.72
N LEU A 190 5.39 20.10 -7.75
CA LEU A 190 4.08 19.85 -8.34
C LEU A 190 4.11 20.18 -9.82
N HIS A 191 4.06 19.16 -10.66
CA HIS A 191 3.86 19.32 -12.09
C HIS A 191 2.37 19.19 -12.41
N TRP A 192 1.84 20.12 -13.19
CA TRP A 192 0.45 20.06 -13.64
C TRP A 192 0.34 20.29 -15.14
N SER A 193 -0.66 19.69 -15.77
CA SER A 193 -0.97 19.94 -17.17
C SER A 193 -2.47 20.03 -17.38
N GLN A 194 -2.86 20.87 -18.34
CA GLN A 194 -4.22 21.00 -18.81
C GLN A 194 -4.30 20.42 -20.22
N CYS A 195 -5.11 19.39 -20.40
CA CYS A 195 -5.22 18.64 -21.64
C CYS A 195 -6.63 18.66 -22.19
N SER A 196 -6.78 18.52 -23.50
CA SER A 196 -8.04 18.23 -24.18
C SER A 196 -7.89 16.97 -25.04
N ASP A 197 -8.95 16.59 -25.73
CA ASP A 197 -8.93 15.55 -26.76
C ASP A 197 -7.93 15.83 -27.91
N LYS A 198 -7.47 17.08 -28.04
CA LYS A 198 -6.47 17.52 -29.04
C LYS A 198 -5.03 17.57 -28.50
N GLY A 199 -4.82 17.21 -27.25
CA GLY A 199 -3.52 17.20 -26.59
C GLY A 199 -3.38 18.22 -25.45
N GLU A 200 -2.18 18.31 -24.92
CA GLU A 200 -1.80 19.29 -23.89
C GLU A 200 -1.77 20.71 -24.49
N PHE A 201 -2.24 21.69 -23.76
CA PHE A 201 -2.21 23.09 -24.18
C PHE A 201 -1.70 24.06 -23.12
N CYS A 202 -1.55 23.62 -21.89
CA CYS A 202 -0.96 24.41 -20.81
C CYS A 202 -0.40 23.47 -19.75
N SER A 203 0.77 23.77 -19.23
CA SER A 203 1.39 23.06 -18.11
C SER A 203 2.23 24.02 -17.27
N GLY A 204 2.55 23.60 -16.08
CA GLY A 204 3.40 24.38 -15.19
C GLY A 204 3.94 23.55 -14.04
N THR A 205 4.85 24.17 -13.29
CA THR A 205 5.47 23.59 -12.09
C THR A 205 5.34 24.55 -10.95
N LEU A 206 5.00 24.05 -9.77
CA LEU A 206 4.87 24.82 -8.53
C LEU A 206 5.61 24.11 -7.39
N ALA A 207 6.28 24.89 -6.54
CA ALA A 207 6.73 24.42 -5.24
C ALA A 207 5.59 24.56 -4.22
N CYS A 208 5.36 23.53 -3.42
CA CYS A 208 4.32 23.52 -2.39
C CYS A 208 4.99 23.40 -1.01
N ASP A 209 4.79 24.39 -0.14
CA ASP A 209 5.24 24.30 1.26
C ASP A 209 4.04 23.90 2.13
N ILE A 210 3.83 22.60 2.26
CA ILE A 210 2.73 22.02 3.04
C ILE A 210 3.31 21.03 4.03
N ALA A 211 3.21 21.34 5.30
CA ALA A 211 3.74 20.51 6.38
C ALA A 211 3.03 19.13 6.47
N PRO A 212 3.65 18.12 7.09
CA PRO A 212 3.04 16.82 7.34
C PRO A 212 1.66 16.93 8.00
N GLY A 213 0.66 16.25 7.43
CA GLY A 213 -0.73 16.25 7.91
C GLY A 213 -1.55 17.49 7.56
N GLU A 214 -0.93 18.54 7.01
CA GLU A 214 -1.60 19.79 6.65
C GLU A 214 -2.17 19.75 5.23
N LYS A 215 -2.97 20.77 4.92
CA LYS A 215 -3.54 20.97 3.58
C LYS A 215 -3.51 22.44 3.17
N ALA A 216 -3.44 22.69 1.86
CA ALA A 216 -3.48 24.01 1.29
C ALA A 216 -4.34 24.05 0.02
N VAL A 217 -4.90 25.23 -0.26
CA VAL A 217 -5.61 25.49 -1.51
C VAL A 217 -4.65 26.23 -2.45
N ILE A 218 -4.48 25.70 -3.65
CA ILE A 218 -3.59 26.21 -4.68
C ILE A 218 -4.43 26.66 -5.88
N ASP A 219 -4.11 27.83 -6.44
CA ASP A 219 -4.62 28.30 -7.73
C ASP A 219 -3.53 28.03 -8.78
N LEU A 220 -3.82 27.15 -9.74
CA LEU A 220 -2.89 26.77 -10.81
C LEU A 220 -2.80 27.85 -11.92
N GLU A 221 -3.56 28.97 -11.77
CA GLU A 221 -3.56 30.05 -12.74
C GLU A 221 -3.81 29.59 -14.19
N LEU A 222 -4.78 28.68 -14.36
CA LEU A 222 -5.08 28.11 -15.67
C LEU A 222 -5.37 29.17 -16.73
N SER A 223 -4.82 29.04 -17.92
CA SER A 223 -5.16 29.82 -19.08
C SER A 223 -6.65 29.62 -19.42
N ARG A 224 -7.43 30.69 -19.45
CA ARG A 224 -8.85 30.61 -19.79
C ARG A 224 -9.03 30.18 -21.24
N ILE A 225 -9.36 28.91 -21.46
CA ILE A 225 -9.71 28.41 -22.77
C ILE A 225 -11.22 28.38 -22.93
N LYS A 226 -11.67 28.89 -24.03
CA LYS A 226 -13.13 29.03 -24.37
C LYS A 226 -13.77 27.71 -24.83
N THR A 227 -13.14 26.54 -24.63
CA THR A 227 -13.66 25.27 -25.13
C THR A 227 -13.69 24.16 -24.07
N CYS A 228 -14.75 23.46 -24.11
CA CYS A 228 -15.41 22.50 -23.26
C CYS A 228 -14.59 21.26 -22.87
N LEU A 229 -14.85 20.73 -21.66
CA LEU A 229 -14.44 19.48 -21.04
C LEU A 229 -13.02 19.47 -20.47
N LEU A 230 -12.94 19.82 -19.18
CA LEU A 230 -11.80 19.60 -18.31
C LEU A 230 -11.93 18.23 -17.64
N TYR A 231 -11.01 17.32 -17.91
CA TYR A 231 -10.76 16.16 -17.07
C TYR A 231 -9.55 16.45 -16.21
N THR A 232 -9.71 16.55 -14.90
CA THR A 232 -8.61 16.59 -13.96
C THR A 232 -8.46 15.22 -13.33
N SER A 233 -7.51 14.44 -13.80
CA SER A 233 -7.03 13.25 -13.11
C SER A 233 -5.52 13.40 -12.94
N PRO A 234 -4.98 13.44 -11.71
CA PRO A 234 -3.55 13.36 -11.53
C PRO A 234 -3.08 12.01 -12.06
N SER A 235 -2.20 12.03 -13.07
CA SER A 235 -1.62 10.82 -13.62
C SER A 235 -0.48 10.34 -12.73
N PRO A 236 -0.44 9.05 -12.39
CA PRO A 236 0.71 8.48 -11.68
C PRO A 236 2.01 8.47 -12.51
N ARG A 237 1.99 8.98 -13.75
CA ARG A 237 3.18 9.02 -14.63
C ARG A 237 4.11 10.19 -14.35
N ASP A 238 3.71 11.15 -13.54
CA ASP A 238 4.40 12.43 -13.43
C ASP A 238 5.31 12.52 -12.19
N VAL A 239 5.65 11.40 -11.58
CA VAL A 239 6.71 11.32 -10.57
C VAL A 239 7.89 10.59 -11.22
N GLU A 240 8.69 11.29 -12.01
CA GLU A 240 10.05 10.84 -12.32
C GLU A 240 10.91 11.09 -11.08
N GLU A 241 11.38 10.01 -10.48
CA GLU A 241 12.47 10.08 -9.50
C GLU A 241 13.74 10.49 -10.26
N SER A 242 14.26 11.66 -9.93
CA SER A 242 15.59 12.12 -10.35
C SER A 242 16.69 11.52 -9.47
#